data_effbfa7ef2d97daa6d053d7d49ca5c2c
#
_entry.id   effbfa7ef2d97daa6d053d7d49ca5c2c
#
_cell.length_a   1.000
_cell.length_b   1.000
_cell.length_c   1.000
_cell.angle_alpha   90.00
_cell.angle_beta   90.00
_cell.angle_gamma   90.00
#
_symmetry.space_group_name_H-M   'P 1'
#
loop_
_entity.id
_entity.type
_entity.pdbx_description
1 polymer ?
#
loop_
_entity_poly.entity_id
_entity_poly.type
_entity_poly.pdbx_seq_one_letter_code
_entity_poly.pdbx_strand_id
1 'polypeptide(L)'
;MTRKEVKEMLPVFQAYADGKEIESLVNGKYYRVLEICNGMNPKDYRIKPEPKYRPFANVEECWTEMKKHQPFGWVKDKKDGYYVLITAVDNGDYMSLSGNSGWSFYSLMKDYTFTDDIPFGIKVE
;
A
#
# COMPACT_ATOMS: atom_id res chain seq x y z
N MET A 1 -13.22 8.45 29.30
CA MET A 1 -11.81 8.26 28.95
C MET A 1 -10.92 9.19 29.77
N THR A 2 -9.88 8.68 30.38
CA THR A 2 -8.91 9.49 31.11
C THR A 2 -7.98 10.21 30.13
N ARG A 3 -7.25 11.21 30.63
CA ARG A 3 -6.24 11.92 29.78
C ARG A 3 -5.15 10.97 29.30
N LYS A 4 -4.76 10.00 30.12
CA LYS A 4 -3.78 8.99 29.75
C LYS A 4 -4.30 8.10 28.61
N GLU A 5 -5.54 7.67 28.70
CA GLU A 5 -6.18 6.84 27.66
C GLU A 5 -6.32 7.62 26.35
N VAL A 6 -6.69 8.90 26.41
CA VAL A 6 -6.75 9.76 25.22
C VAL A 6 -5.37 9.86 24.57
N LYS A 7 -4.31 10.05 25.35
CA LYS A 7 -2.93 10.10 24.84
C LYS A 7 -2.53 8.78 24.14
N GLU A 8 -2.89 7.65 24.73
CA GLU A 8 -2.62 6.33 24.12
C GLU A 8 -3.41 6.12 22.82
N MET A 9 -4.60 6.70 22.72
CA MET A 9 -5.46 6.59 21.55
C MET A 9 -5.18 7.62 20.45
N LEU A 10 -4.38 8.67 20.72
CA LEU A 10 -4.12 9.72 19.72
C LEU A 10 -3.65 9.17 18.37
N PRO A 11 -2.67 8.25 18.31
CA PRO A 11 -2.25 7.68 17.03
C PRO A 11 -3.38 6.96 16.30
N VAL A 12 -4.26 6.29 17.02
CA VAL A 12 -5.42 5.58 16.45
C VAL A 12 -6.45 6.58 15.93
N PHE A 13 -6.75 7.64 16.69
CA PHE A 13 -7.65 8.69 16.25
C PHE A 13 -7.13 9.40 15.00
N GLN A 14 -5.83 9.69 14.97
CA GLN A 14 -5.21 10.32 13.81
C GLN A 14 -5.29 9.42 12.57
N ALA A 15 -4.98 8.13 12.73
CA ALA A 15 -5.08 7.16 11.64
C ALA A 15 -6.53 7.04 11.12
N TYR A 16 -7.51 7.05 12.01
CA TYR A 16 -8.92 7.03 11.63
C TYR A 16 -9.30 8.29 10.84
N ALA A 17 -8.85 9.46 11.30
CA ALA A 17 -9.08 10.72 10.60
C ALA A 17 -8.43 10.74 9.22
N ASP A 18 -7.29 10.06 9.06
CA ASP A 18 -6.56 9.95 7.79
C ASP A 18 -7.14 8.87 6.85
N GLY A 19 -8.22 8.20 7.25
CA GLY A 19 -8.86 7.18 6.44
C GLY A 19 -8.25 5.79 6.54
N LYS A 20 -7.33 5.56 7.47
CA LYS A 20 -6.74 4.23 7.70
C LYS A 20 -7.70 3.32 8.43
N GLU A 21 -7.58 2.02 8.18
CA GLU A 21 -8.39 1.03 8.87
C GLU A 21 -7.91 0.83 10.31
N ILE A 22 -8.87 0.79 11.23
CA ILE A 22 -8.66 0.49 12.65
C ILE A 22 -9.27 -0.86 12.95
N GLU A 23 -8.62 -1.63 13.79
CA GLU A 23 -9.10 -2.94 14.24
C GLU A 23 -9.27 -2.97 15.76
N SER A 24 -10.28 -3.72 16.22
CA SER A 24 -10.49 -3.98 17.64
C SER A 24 -10.27 -5.45 17.96
N LEU A 25 -9.70 -5.72 19.13
CA LEU A 25 -9.47 -7.07 19.62
C LEU A 25 -10.70 -7.54 20.41
N VAL A 26 -11.33 -8.63 19.94
CA VAL A 26 -12.48 -9.25 20.60
C VAL A 26 -12.24 -10.76 20.65
N ASN A 27 -12.21 -11.34 21.84
CA ASN A 27 -12.00 -12.78 22.03
C ASN A 27 -10.78 -13.33 21.30
N GLY A 28 -9.66 -12.58 21.28
CA GLY A 28 -8.41 -12.98 20.64
C GLY A 28 -8.36 -12.78 19.14
N LYS A 29 -9.39 -12.18 18.54
CA LYS A 29 -9.44 -11.88 17.11
C LYS A 29 -9.63 -10.39 16.86
N TYR A 30 -9.02 -9.88 15.78
CA TYR A 30 -9.18 -8.50 15.36
C TYR A 30 -10.32 -8.36 14.36
N TYR A 31 -11.14 -7.32 14.56
CA TYR A 31 -12.26 -6.99 13.70
C TYR A 31 -12.15 -5.52 13.27
N ARG A 32 -12.59 -5.23 12.05
CA ARG A 32 -12.62 -3.87 11.53
C ARG A 32 -13.57 -3.00 12.35
N VAL A 33 -13.10 -1.81 12.73
CA VAL A 33 -13.90 -0.80 13.43
C VAL A 33 -14.43 0.20 12.41
N LEU A 34 -15.75 0.31 12.32
CA LEU A 34 -16.41 1.25 11.41
C LEU A 34 -16.55 2.64 12.03
N GLU A 35 -16.75 2.72 13.34
CA GLU A 35 -16.89 3.96 14.08
C GLU A 35 -16.14 3.88 15.40
N ILE A 36 -15.53 5.01 15.79
CA ILE A 36 -14.90 5.12 17.10
C ILE A 36 -15.95 5.58 18.11
N CYS A 37 -16.17 4.78 19.14
CA CYS A 37 -17.15 5.05 20.18
C CYS A 37 -16.49 5.43 21.50
N ASN A 38 -17.26 6.08 22.39
CA ASN A 38 -16.83 6.36 23.75
C ASN A 38 -16.68 5.05 24.57
N GLY A 39 -15.79 5.07 25.55
CA GLY A 39 -15.57 3.92 26.42
C GLY A 39 -14.64 2.86 25.88
N MET A 40 -13.92 3.18 24.82
CA MET A 40 -12.92 2.28 24.22
C MET A 40 -11.71 2.11 25.15
N ASN A 41 -11.23 0.87 25.26
CA ASN A 41 -9.97 0.58 25.94
C ASN A 41 -8.84 0.66 24.91
N PRO A 42 -7.83 1.55 25.09
CA PRO A 42 -6.74 1.71 24.13
C PRO A 42 -6.00 0.41 23.79
N LYS A 43 -5.96 -0.53 24.74
CA LYS A 43 -5.27 -1.82 24.54
C LYS A 43 -5.97 -2.72 23.53
N ASP A 44 -7.27 -2.50 23.28
CA ASP A 44 -8.08 -3.34 22.41
C ASP A 44 -8.12 -2.84 20.98
N TYR A 45 -7.50 -1.70 20.70
CA TYR A 45 -7.53 -1.07 19.38
C TYR A 45 -6.14 -0.92 18.78
N ARG A 46 -6.04 -1.11 17.48
CA ARG A 46 -4.79 -0.89 16.74
C ARG A 46 -5.06 -0.36 15.34
N ILE A 47 -4.04 0.29 14.78
CA ILE A 47 -4.02 0.59 13.36
C ILE A 47 -3.75 -0.73 12.63
N LYS A 48 -4.60 -1.09 11.65
CA LYS A 48 -4.38 -2.30 10.86
C LYS A 48 -3.00 -2.24 10.20
N PRO A 49 -2.15 -3.27 10.38
CA PRO A 49 -0.85 -3.30 9.71
C PRO A 49 -1.01 -3.28 8.19
N GLU A 50 -0.37 -2.32 7.53
CA GLU A 50 -0.33 -2.26 6.08
C GLU A 50 0.77 -3.20 5.57
N PRO A 51 0.50 -3.97 4.50
CA PRO A 51 1.55 -4.76 3.87
C PRO A 51 2.69 -3.85 3.41
N LYS A 52 3.91 -4.26 3.68
CA LYS A 52 5.10 -3.54 3.22
C LYS A 52 5.54 -4.10 1.87
N TYR A 53 6.00 -3.21 1.00
CA TYR A 53 6.50 -3.57 -0.33
C TYR A 53 7.88 -2.96 -0.53
N ARG A 54 8.71 -3.63 -1.32
CA ARG A 54 9.99 -3.14 -1.78
C ARG A 54 10.00 -3.02 -3.30
N PRO A 55 10.85 -2.16 -3.88
CA PRO A 55 11.03 -2.14 -5.33
C PRO A 55 11.54 -3.47 -5.84
N PHE A 56 11.29 -3.77 -7.12
CA PHE A 56 11.90 -4.94 -7.76
C PHE A 56 13.42 -4.80 -7.74
N ALA A 57 14.09 -5.89 -7.42
CA ALA A 57 15.55 -5.91 -7.39
C ALA A 57 16.15 -6.07 -8.79
N ASN A 58 15.41 -6.68 -9.72
CA ASN A 58 15.84 -6.94 -11.07
C ASN A 58 14.65 -7.11 -12.02
N VAL A 59 14.94 -7.21 -13.31
CA VAL A 59 13.94 -7.37 -14.37
C VAL A 59 13.14 -8.67 -14.21
N GLU A 60 13.77 -9.74 -13.76
CA GLU A 60 13.11 -11.04 -13.61
C GLU A 60 12.01 -11.01 -12.55
N GLU A 61 12.27 -10.36 -11.41
CA GLU A 61 11.24 -10.15 -10.38
C GLU A 61 10.08 -9.33 -10.92
N CYS A 62 10.38 -8.28 -11.67
CA CYS A 62 9.37 -7.43 -12.30
C CYS A 62 8.48 -8.24 -13.24
N TRP A 63 9.05 -9.00 -14.15
CA TRP A 63 8.30 -9.85 -15.08
C TRP A 63 7.44 -10.88 -14.37
N THR A 64 7.99 -11.54 -13.35
CA THR A 64 7.28 -12.55 -12.59
C THR A 64 6.04 -11.98 -11.90
N GLU A 65 6.16 -10.81 -11.28
CA GLU A 65 5.03 -10.14 -10.62
C GLU A 65 4.03 -9.61 -11.64
N MET A 66 4.48 -9.03 -12.75
CA MET A 66 3.59 -8.50 -13.80
C MET A 66 2.67 -9.59 -14.37
N LYS A 67 3.15 -10.82 -14.45
CA LYS A 67 2.34 -11.95 -14.94
C LYS A 67 1.17 -12.30 -14.03
N LYS A 68 1.25 -11.94 -12.76
CA LYS A 68 0.20 -12.19 -11.77
C LYS A 68 -0.92 -11.15 -11.81
N HIS A 69 -0.69 -10.02 -12.49
CA HIS A 69 -1.63 -8.90 -12.55
C HIS A 69 -2.09 -8.67 -13.98
N GLN A 70 -3.39 -8.62 -14.17
CA GLN A 70 -3.99 -8.40 -15.48
C GLN A 70 -4.61 -7.01 -15.58
N PRO A 71 -4.57 -6.34 -16.73
CA PRO A 71 -3.84 -6.75 -17.95
C PRO A 71 -2.32 -6.54 -17.83
N PHE A 72 -1.58 -7.48 -18.38
CA PHE A 72 -0.11 -7.46 -18.34
C PHE A 72 0.47 -6.20 -18.96
N GLY A 73 1.43 -5.59 -18.26
CA GLY A 73 2.13 -4.41 -18.76
C GLY A 73 1.46 -3.08 -18.45
N TRP A 74 0.27 -3.09 -17.86
CA TRP A 74 -0.42 -1.86 -17.49
C TRP A 74 -0.22 -1.53 -16.02
N VAL A 75 -0.01 -0.26 -15.73
CA VAL A 75 0.08 0.27 -14.36
C VAL A 75 -0.87 1.45 -14.23
N LYS A 76 -1.21 1.79 -13.00
CA LYS A 76 -2.13 2.88 -12.67
C LYS A 76 -1.39 3.97 -11.92
N ASP A 77 -1.54 5.21 -12.37
CA ASP A 77 -0.98 6.37 -11.69
C ASP A 77 -1.75 6.62 -10.38
N LYS A 78 -1.04 6.65 -9.26
CA LYS A 78 -1.65 6.88 -7.94
C LYS A 78 -2.32 8.24 -7.82
N LYS A 79 -1.76 9.24 -8.49
CA LYS A 79 -2.23 10.62 -8.40
C LYS A 79 -3.45 10.88 -9.26
N ASP A 80 -3.41 10.46 -10.52
CA ASP A 80 -4.46 10.77 -11.51
C ASP A 80 -5.43 9.63 -11.74
N GLY A 81 -5.06 8.41 -11.36
CA GLY A 81 -5.83 7.21 -11.63
C GLY A 81 -5.80 6.75 -13.07
N TYR A 82 -4.97 7.36 -13.93
CA TYR A 82 -4.84 6.95 -15.32
C TYR A 82 -4.04 5.66 -15.46
N TYR A 83 -4.41 4.86 -16.45
CA TYR A 83 -3.66 3.67 -16.82
C TYR A 83 -2.57 4.02 -17.82
N VAL A 84 -1.38 3.48 -17.60
CA VAL A 84 -0.20 3.72 -18.44
C VAL A 84 0.41 2.39 -18.82
N LEU A 85 0.82 2.25 -20.09
CA LEU A 85 1.43 1.04 -20.60
C LEU A 85 2.95 1.08 -20.40
N ILE A 86 3.50 0.01 -19.85
CA ILE A 86 4.95 -0.20 -19.81
C ILE A 86 5.39 -0.64 -21.21
N THR A 87 6.24 0.16 -21.85
CA THR A 87 6.67 -0.09 -23.21
C THR A 87 8.01 -0.80 -23.30
N ALA A 88 8.83 -0.74 -22.26
CA ALA A 88 10.12 -1.43 -22.23
C ALA A 88 10.60 -1.61 -20.79
N VAL A 89 11.35 -2.69 -20.56
CA VAL A 89 12.06 -2.94 -19.30
C VAL A 89 13.51 -3.20 -19.65
N ASP A 90 14.40 -2.37 -19.12
CA ASP A 90 15.83 -2.43 -19.36
C ASP A 90 16.53 -3.32 -18.34
N ASN A 91 17.59 -3.99 -18.72
CA ASN A 91 18.45 -4.77 -17.83
C ASN A 91 19.18 -3.92 -16.78
N GLY A 92 19.21 -2.59 -16.94
CA GLY A 92 19.79 -1.64 -15.99
C GLY A 92 18.82 -1.11 -14.95
N ASP A 93 17.73 -1.81 -14.70
CA ASP A 93 16.71 -1.44 -13.68
C ASP A 93 15.89 -0.20 -14.04
N TYR A 94 15.78 0.11 -15.33
CA TYR A 94 14.96 1.21 -15.84
C TYR A 94 13.80 0.70 -16.69
N MET A 95 12.71 1.45 -16.64
CA MET A 95 11.51 1.16 -17.40
C MET A 95 11.07 2.35 -18.20
N SER A 96 10.40 2.08 -19.32
CA SER A 96 9.78 3.11 -20.15
C SER A 96 8.27 3.02 -20.04
N LEU A 97 7.62 4.16 -19.83
CA LEU A 97 6.15 4.28 -19.76
C LEU A 97 5.68 5.14 -20.93
N SER A 98 4.82 4.58 -21.78
CA SER A 98 4.23 5.29 -22.93
C SER A 98 5.24 6.08 -23.78
N GLY A 99 6.44 5.52 -23.95
CA GLY A 99 7.51 6.14 -24.72
C GLY A 99 8.47 7.04 -23.92
N ASN A 100 8.20 7.31 -22.65
CA ASN A 100 9.11 8.03 -21.76
C ASN A 100 10.00 7.04 -21.00
N SER A 101 11.31 7.20 -21.11
CA SER A 101 12.28 6.33 -20.45
C SER A 101 12.81 6.93 -19.15
N GLY A 102 13.53 6.11 -18.38
CA GLY A 102 14.25 6.56 -17.19
C GLY A 102 13.52 6.38 -15.87
N TRP A 103 12.47 5.58 -15.84
CA TRP A 103 11.78 5.23 -14.61
C TRP A 103 12.51 4.08 -13.89
N SER A 104 12.98 4.32 -12.67
CA SER A 104 13.52 3.25 -11.83
C SER A 104 12.39 2.43 -11.21
N PHE A 105 12.70 1.22 -10.76
CA PHE A 105 11.72 0.40 -10.02
C PHE A 105 11.22 1.10 -8.76
N TYR A 106 12.09 1.84 -8.08
CA TYR A 106 11.71 2.62 -6.91
C TYR A 106 10.71 3.72 -7.25
N SER A 107 10.97 4.49 -8.31
CA SER A 107 10.07 5.55 -8.77
C SER A 107 8.71 5.01 -9.17
N LEU A 108 8.70 3.86 -9.85
CA LEU A 108 7.45 3.21 -10.26
C LEU A 108 6.64 2.73 -9.06
N MET A 109 7.28 2.09 -8.08
CA MET A 109 6.59 1.67 -6.87
C MET A 109 6.01 2.85 -6.10
N LYS A 110 6.72 3.98 -6.09
CA LYS A 110 6.29 5.20 -5.42
C LYS A 110 5.07 5.84 -6.06
N ASP A 111 5.03 5.92 -7.39
CA ASP A 111 4.05 6.71 -8.13
C ASP A 111 2.96 5.88 -8.82
N TYR A 112 3.15 4.57 -8.95
CA TYR A 112 2.25 3.69 -9.69
C TYR A 112 1.90 2.44 -8.89
N THR A 113 0.76 1.85 -9.24
CA THR A 113 0.33 0.53 -8.76
C THR A 113 0.04 -0.36 -9.96
N PHE A 114 -0.12 -1.66 -9.72
CA PHE A 114 -0.79 -2.51 -10.69
C PHE A 114 -2.26 -2.06 -10.84
N THR A 115 -2.93 -2.53 -11.86
CA THR A 115 -4.32 -2.13 -12.14
C THR A 115 -5.31 -2.54 -11.06
N ASP A 116 -4.95 -3.50 -10.21
CA ASP A 116 -5.72 -3.96 -9.07
C ASP A 116 -5.42 -3.19 -7.76
N ASP A 117 -4.75 -2.05 -7.87
CA ASP A 117 -4.34 -1.19 -6.75
C ASP A 117 -3.27 -1.79 -5.82
N ILE A 118 -2.67 -2.90 -6.19
CA ILE A 118 -1.53 -3.49 -5.48
C ILE A 118 -0.25 -2.73 -5.85
N PRO A 119 0.60 -2.37 -4.87
CA PRO A 119 1.84 -1.66 -5.15
C PRO A 119 2.72 -2.37 -6.18
N PHE A 120 3.37 -1.60 -7.03
CA PHE A 120 4.26 -2.11 -8.08
C PHE A 120 5.62 -2.49 -7.47
N GLY A 121 5.65 -3.64 -6.80
CA GLY A 121 6.83 -4.12 -6.08
C GLY A 121 6.62 -5.52 -5.53
N ILE A 122 7.53 -5.94 -4.66
CA ILE A 122 7.48 -7.25 -3.99
C ILE A 122 7.02 -7.06 -2.55
N LYS A 123 6.04 -7.84 -2.15
CA LYS A 123 5.55 -7.84 -0.76
C LYS A 123 6.62 -8.38 0.16
N VAL A 124 6.93 -7.61 1.20
CA VAL A 124 7.89 -7.98 2.26
C VAL A 124 7.10 -8.51 3.45
N GLU A 125 7.41 -9.71 3.84
CA GLU A 125 6.80 -10.33 5.02
C GLU A 125 7.57 -10.00 6.29
#